data_828bcd879849f88007a4fda8b89d954c
#
_entry.id   828bcd879849f88007a4fda8b89d954c
#
_cell.length_a   1.000
_cell.length_b   1.000
_cell.length_c   1.000
_cell.angle_alpha   90.00
_cell.angle_beta   90.00
_cell.angle_gamma   90.00
#
_symmetry.space_group_name_H-M   'P 1'
#
loop_
_entity.id
_entity.type
_entity.pdbx_description
1 polymer ?
#
loop_
_entity_poly.entity_id
_entity_poly.type
_entity_poly.pdbx_seq_one_letter_code
_entity_poly.pdbx_strand_id
1 'polypeptide(L)'
;MNWLTLLAVSLGGALGALCRSKATGLLKPHFTGKFPVPTLLINICSCTIAGVFLCLQLRMNQTAYLATTMGFLGGFSTLSTMNYEAVDLVVSGHAPTGIAYLAATYASTLGAAALGFALAAAVVG
;
A
#
# COMPACT_ATOMS: atom_id res chain seq x y z
N MET A 1 -19.19 10.55 -9.49
CA MET A 1 -18.29 9.64 -10.25
C MET A 1 -19.04 9.16 -11.48
N ASN A 2 -18.46 9.30 -12.65
CA ASN A 2 -19.11 8.88 -13.89
C ASN A 2 -18.64 7.49 -14.32
N TRP A 3 -19.20 6.97 -15.41
CA TRP A 3 -18.85 5.63 -15.89
C TRP A 3 -17.37 5.49 -16.25
N LEU A 4 -16.80 6.55 -16.86
CA LEU A 4 -15.39 6.54 -17.23
C LEU A 4 -14.50 6.44 -15.99
N THR A 5 -14.82 7.18 -14.94
CA THR A 5 -14.06 7.13 -13.69
C THR A 5 -14.20 5.76 -13.02
N LEU A 6 -15.42 5.20 -12.99
CA LEU A 6 -15.63 3.86 -12.46
C LEU A 6 -14.81 2.82 -13.19
N LEU A 7 -14.80 2.88 -14.52
CA LEU A 7 -14.02 1.94 -15.33
C LEU A 7 -12.53 2.11 -15.07
N ALA A 8 -12.04 3.35 -15.01
CA ALA A 8 -10.63 3.63 -14.77
C ALA A 8 -10.18 3.13 -13.39
N VAL A 9 -11.00 3.36 -12.35
CA VAL A 9 -10.70 2.87 -11.00
C VAL A 9 -10.70 1.35 -10.96
N SER A 10 -11.67 0.71 -11.62
CA SER A 10 -11.77 -0.76 -11.66
C SER A 10 -10.57 -1.38 -12.36
N LEU A 11 -10.18 -0.86 -13.51
CA LEU A 11 -9.00 -1.33 -14.25
C LEU A 11 -7.72 -1.09 -13.44
N GLY A 12 -7.61 0.07 -12.81
CA GLY A 12 -6.49 0.39 -11.94
C GLY A 12 -6.38 -0.59 -10.78
N GLY A 13 -7.52 -0.93 -10.16
CA GLY A 13 -7.56 -1.90 -9.07
C GLY A 13 -7.12 -3.28 -9.50
N ALA A 14 -7.56 -3.72 -10.67
CA ALA A 14 -7.15 -5.01 -11.23
C ALA A 14 -5.64 -5.05 -11.49
N LEU A 15 -5.10 -3.99 -12.08
CA LEU A 15 -3.65 -3.87 -12.31
C LEU A 15 -2.87 -3.83 -11.00
N GLY A 16 -3.37 -3.09 -10.01
CA GLY A 16 -2.75 -3.01 -8.69
C GLY A 16 -2.69 -4.37 -8.01
N ALA A 17 -3.79 -5.13 -8.07
CA ALA A 17 -3.85 -6.47 -7.49
C ALA A 17 -2.89 -7.43 -8.19
N LEU A 18 -2.78 -7.35 -9.51
CA LEU A 18 -1.81 -8.15 -10.27
C LEU A 18 -0.38 -7.80 -9.90
N CYS A 19 -0.08 -6.50 -9.79
CA CYS A 19 1.25 -6.05 -9.37
C CYS A 19 1.58 -6.51 -7.95
N ARG A 20 0.62 -6.45 -7.03
CA ARG A 20 0.80 -6.95 -5.67
C ARG A 20 1.13 -8.44 -5.67
N SER A 21 0.37 -9.22 -6.43
CA SER A 21 0.58 -10.66 -6.51
C SER A 21 1.98 -10.98 -7.03
N LYS A 22 2.42 -10.30 -8.09
CA LYS A 22 3.77 -10.47 -8.63
C LYS A 22 4.84 -10.02 -7.65
N ALA A 23 4.67 -8.86 -7.04
CA ALA A 23 5.63 -8.33 -6.07
C ALA A 23 5.77 -9.27 -4.88
N THR A 24 4.67 -9.80 -4.37
CA THR A 24 4.69 -10.76 -3.26
C THR A 24 5.44 -12.03 -3.66
N GLY A 25 5.18 -12.55 -4.86
CA GLY A 25 5.85 -13.74 -5.37
C GLY A 25 7.35 -13.55 -5.55
N LEU A 26 7.78 -12.35 -5.94
CA LEU A 26 9.19 -12.03 -6.11
C LEU A 26 9.89 -11.79 -4.75
N LEU A 27 9.19 -11.24 -3.77
CA LEU A 27 9.78 -10.90 -2.47
C LEU A 27 9.80 -12.07 -1.50
N LYS A 28 8.80 -12.96 -1.53
CA LYS A 28 8.71 -14.06 -0.58
C LYS A 28 9.96 -14.92 -0.45
N PRO A 29 10.63 -15.33 -1.55
CA PRO A 29 11.81 -16.17 -1.42
C PRO A 29 12.99 -15.50 -0.69
N HIS A 30 13.01 -14.18 -0.62
CA HIS A 30 14.08 -13.43 0.03
C HIS A 30 13.85 -13.20 1.52
N PHE A 31 12.64 -13.47 2.00
CA PHE A 31 12.26 -13.21 3.39
C PHE A 31 11.56 -14.43 3.95
N THR A 32 12.32 -15.31 4.58
CA THR A 32 11.84 -16.60 5.06
C THR A 32 11.49 -16.62 6.54
N GLY A 33 11.67 -15.50 7.25
CA GLY A 33 11.31 -15.39 8.66
C GLY A 33 9.80 -15.34 8.89
N LYS A 34 9.40 -15.33 10.15
CA LYS A 34 7.99 -15.30 10.54
C LYS A 34 7.37 -13.91 10.35
N PHE A 35 8.18 -12.86 10.38
CA PHE A 35 7.71 -11.49 10.18
C PHE A 35 7.34 -11.30 8.71
N PRO A 36 6.09 -10.84 8.39
CA PRO A 36 5.65 -10.75 7.00
C PRO A 36 6.23 -9.50 6.30
N VAL A 37 7.52 -9.55 5.98
CA VAL A 37 8.23 -8.42 5.36
C VAL A 37 7.67 -8.06 3.98
N PRO A 38 7.31 -9.01 3.08
CA PRO A 38 6.79 -8.63 1.77
C PRO A 38 5.54 -7.75 1.84
N THR A 39 4.57 -8.08 2.70
CA THR A 39 3.36 -7.29 2.87
C THR A 39 3.68 -5.90 3.42
N LEU A 40 4.59 -5.84 4.41
CA LEU A 40 5.03 -4.57 4.98
C LEU A 40 5.65 -3.66 3.92
N LEU A 41 6.55 -4.19 3.09
CA LEU A 41 7.21 -3.43 2.03
C LEU A 41 6.21 -2.93 0.99
N ILE A 42 5.25 -3.77 0.59
CA ILE A 42 4.21 -3.38 -0.35
C ILE A 42 3.39 -2.22 0.20
N ASN A 43 2.99 -2.30 1.46
CA ASN A 43 2.20 -1.25 2.08
C ASN A 43 3.01 0.05 2.28
N ILE A 44 4.30 -0.06 2.61
CA ILE A 44 5.17 1.12 2.72
C ILE A 44 5.30 1.80 1.36
N CYS A 45 5.56 1.05 0.29
CA CYS A 45 5.65 1.61 -1.05
C CYS A 45 4.34 2.29 -1.47
N SER A 46 3.21 1.63 -1.22
CA SER A 46 1.89 2.18 -1.54
C SER A 46 1.64 3.50 -0.82
N CYS A 47 1.95 3.56 0.47
CA CYS A 47 1.71 4.76 1.26
C CYS A 47 2.64 5.91 0.88
N THR A 48 3.88 5.61 0.52
CA THR A 48 4.80 6.63 0.01
C THR A 48 4.24 7.25 -1.27
N ILE A 49 3.83 6.41 -2.21
CA ILE A 49 3.26 6.87 -3.49
C ILE A 49 1.94 7.61 -3.23
N ALA A 50 1.10 7.12 -2.33
CA ALA A 50 -0.14 7.79 -1.98
C ALA A 50 0.11 9.20 -1.42
N GLY A 51 1.15 9.37 -0.60
CA GLY A 51 1.52 10.67 -0.08
C GLY A 51 1.93 11.64 -1.18
N VAL A 52 2.71 11.15 -2.16
CA VAL A 52 3.09 11.95 -3.32
C VAL A 52 1.85 12.40 -4.10
N PHE A 53 0.95 11.48 -4.41
CA PHE A 53 -0.25 11.83 -5.17
C PHE A 53 -1.19 12.73 -4.38
N LEU A 54 -1.26 12.58 -3.07
CA LEU A 54 -2.06 13.47 -2.23
C LEU A 54 -1.56 14.92 -2.35
N CYS A 55 -0.24 15.12 -2.37
CA CYS A 55 0.33 16.44 -2.58
C CYS A 55 0.00 16.99 -3.98
N LEU A 56 -0.06 16.12 -4.98
CA LEU A 56 -0.31 16.51 -6.38
C LEU A 56 -1.79 16.54 -6.73
N GLN A 57 -2.69 16.27 -5.79
CA GLN A 57 -4.12 16.11 -6.06
C GLN A 57 -4.71 17.28 -6.85
N LEU A 58 -4.40 18.51 -6.46
CA LEU A 58 -4.98 19.69 -7.09
C LEU A 58 -4.39 19.98 -8.47
N ARG A 59 -3.28 19.34 -8.81
CA ARG A 59 -2.61 19.52 -10.11
C ARG A 59 -2.96 18.42 -11.10
N MET A 60 -3.67 17.38 -10.65
CA MET A 60 -4.00 16.22 -11.47
C MET A 60 -5.45 16.27 -11.93
N ASN A 61 -5.72 15.67 -13.08
CA ASN A 61 -7.07 15.35 -13.50
C ASN A 61 -7.71 14.43 -12.45
N GLN A 62 -8.98 14.71 -12.08
CA GLN A 62 -9.64 13.94 -11.03
C GLN A 62 -9.75 12.46 -11.37
N THR A 63 -10.08 12.12 -12.60
CA THR A 63 -10.18 10.72 -13.03
C THR A 63 -8.83 10.03 -12.91
N ALA A 64 -7.74 10.68 -13.33
CA ALA A 64 -6.39 10.13 -13.22
C ALA A 64 -5.99 9.94 -11.75
N TYR A 65 -6.30 10.92 -10.91
CA TYR A 65 -6.01 10.82 -9.47
C TYR A 65 -6.74 9.64 -8.84
N LEU A 66 -8.04 9.51 -9.10
CA LEU A 66 -8.84 8.43 -8.53
C LEU A 66 -8.42 7.07 -9.08
N ALA A 67 -8.11 6.97 -10.38
CA ALA A 67 -7.68 5.71 -10.97
C ALA A 67 -6.34 5.25 -10.37
N THR A 68 -5.45 6.17 -10.07
CA THR A 68 -4.14 5.85 -9.49
C THR A 68 -4.26 5.53 -8.00
N THR A 69 -4.94 6.39 -7.23
CA THR A 69 -4.98 6.24 -5.77
C THR A 69 -6.00 5.21 -5.32
N MET A 70 -7.27 5.40 -5.63
CA MET A 70 -8.32 4.47 -5.21
C MET A 70 -8.29 3.19 -6.05
N GLY A 71 -7.87 3.29 -7.32
CA GLY A 71 -7.74 2.13 -8.20
C GLY A 71 -6.45 1.38 -7.94
N PHE A 72 -5.36 1.82 -8.56
CA PHE A 72 -4.10 1.07 -8.57
C PHE A 72 -3.55 0.85 -7.15
N LEU A 73 -3.38 1.91 -6.36
CA LEU A 73 -2.84 1.77 -5.01
C LEU A 73 -3.81 1.04 -4.09
N GLY A 74 -5.11 1.22 -4.29
CA GLY A 74 -6.11 0.48 -3.55
C GLY A 74 -6.02 -1.02 -3.78
N GLY A 75 -5.72 -1.46 -5.01
CA GLY A 75 -5.51 -2.88 -5.33
C GLY A 75 -4.12 -3.38 -4.94
N PHE A 76 -3.11 -2.50 -5.02
CA PHE A 76 -1.73 -2.89 -4.74
C PHE A 76 -1.48 -3.03 -3.23
N SER A 77 -1.95 -2.07 -2.41
CA SER A 77 -1.83 -2.17 -0.95
C SER A 77 -2.83 -3.19 -0.40
N THR A 78 -2.58 -3.70 0.80
CA THR A 78 -3.47 -4.71 1.37
C THR A 78 -3.55 -4.62 2.88
N LEU A 79 -4.73 -4.27 3.38
CA LEU A 79 -5.06 -4.31 4.80
C LEU A 79 -5.52 -5.71 5.21
N SER A 80 -6.28 -6.40 4.36
CA SER A 80 -6.83 -7.70 4.69
C SER A 80 -5.74 -8.77 4.85
N THR A 81 -4.74 -8.78 3.97
CA THR A 81 -3.61 -9.70 4.10
C THR A 81 -2.81 -9.39 5.36
N MET A 82 -2.59 -8.10 5.65
CA MET A 82 -1.89 -7.70 6.88
C MET A 82 -2.63 -8.20 8.12
N ASN A 83 -3.94 -7.99 8.17
CA ASN A 83 -4.74 -8.43 9.32
C ASN A 83 -4.75 -9.96 9.44
N TYR A 84 -4.88 -10.67 8.33
CA TYR A 84 -4.81 -12.13 8.34
C TYR A 84 -3.48 -12.62 8.86
N GLU A 85 -2.39 -12.06 8.38
CA GLU A 85 -1.04 -12.46 8.80
C GLU A 85 -0.80 -12.16 10.28
N ALA A 86 -1.30 -11.02 10.77
CA ALA A 86 -1.16 -10.67 12.18
C ALA A 86 -1.94 -11.62 13.07
N VAL A 87 -3.17 -11.95 12.70
CA VAL A 87 -4.00 -12.90 13.45
C VAL A 87 -3.37 -14.29 13.42
N ASP A 88 -2.86 -14.70 12.28
CA ASP A 88 -2.19 -15.99 12.14
C ASP A 88 -0.98 -16.10 13.07
N LEU A 89 -0.19 -15.03 13.19
CA LEU A 89 0.93 -14.99 14.13
C LEU A 89 0.48 -15.12 15.58
N VAL A 90 -0.60 -14.45 15.95
CA VAL A 90 -1.15 -14.52 17.31
C VAL A 90 -1.65 -15.93 17.61
N VAL A 91 -2.43 -16.50 16.70
CA VAL A 91 -3.04 -17.84 16.89
C VAL A 91 -1.98 -18.93 16.92
N SER A 92 -0.91 -18.80 16.16
CA SER A 92 0.17 -19.79 16.10
C SER A 92 1.21 -19.66 17.24
N GLY A 93 0.94 -18.81 18.23
CA GLY A 93 1.81 -18.69 19.39
C GLY A 93 2.90 -17.62 19.25
N HIS A 94 2.80 -16.75 18.26
CA HIS A 94 3.77 -15.68 18.01
C HIS A 94 3.13 -14.31 18.21
N ALA A 95 2.34 -14.15 19.28
CA ALA A 95 1.63 -12.90 19.56
C ALA A 95 2.54 -11.67 19.62
N PRO A 96 3.72 -11.69 20.28
CA PRO A 96 4.61 -10.53 20.26
C PRO A 96 5.03 -10.13 18.85
N THR A 97 5.30 -11.08 17.97
CA THR A 97 5.65 -10.82 16.58
C THR A 97 4.47 -10.21 15.83
N GLY A 98 3.26 -10.72 16.04
CA GLY A 98 2.05 -10.19 15.41
C GLY A 98 1.77 -8.76 15.83
N ILE A 99 1.90 -8.45 17.11
CA ILE A 99 1.71 -7.10 17.64
C ILE A 99 2.79 -6.16 17.10
N ALA A 100 4.05 -6.61 17.08
CA ALA A 100 5.14 -5.83 16.53
C ALA A 100 4.93 -5.55 15.04
N TYR A 101 4.43 -6.52 14.29
CA TYR A 101 4.12 -6.37 12.87
C TYR A 101 3.05 -5.29 12.65
N LEU A 102 1.97 -5.31 13.40
CA LEU A 102 0.92 -4.29 13.30
C LEU A 102 1.48 -2.91 13.65
N ALA A 103 2.21 -2.80 14.76
CA ALA A 103 2.78 -1.53 15.19
C ALA A 103 3.76 -0.99 14.15
N ALA A 104 4.64 -1.85 13.63
CA ALA A 104 5.61 -1.46 12.61
C ALA A 104 4.90 -1.03 11.32
N THR A 105 3.84 -1.74 10.91
CA THR A 105 3.09 -1.38 9.71
C THR A 105 2.45 0.00 9.84
N TYR A 106 1.71 0.23 10.93
CA TYR A 106 1.05 1.53 11.10
C TYR A 106 2.04 2.66 11.23
N ALA A 107 3.11 2.49 12.01
CA ALA A 107 4.11 3.54 12.19
C ALA A 107 4.84 3.84 10.89
N SER A 108 5.30 2.81 10.18
CA SER A 108 6.10 3.00 8.96
C SER A 108 5.25 3.50 7.79
N THR A 109 4.00 3.05 7.66
CA THR A 109 3.14 3.52 6.56
C THR A 109 2.70 4.96 6.76
N LEU A 110 2.39 5.36 7.98
CA LEU A 110 2.11 6.77 8.27
C LEU A 110 3.33 7.65 8.00
N GLY A 111 4.51 7.21 8.45
CA GLY A 111 5.75 7.90 8.16
C GLY A 111 6.07 7.96 6.67
N ALA A 112 5.81 6.86 5.95
CA ALA A 112 6.03 6.79 4.51
C ALA A 112 5.11 7.76 3.75
N ALA A 113 3.85 7.84 4.14
CA ALA A 113 2.90 8.77 3.52
C ALA A 113 3.33 10.22 3.77
N ALA A 114 3.73 10.54 5.00
CA ALA A 114 4.22 11.88 5.34
C ALA A 114 5.50 12.22 4.55
N LEU A 115 6.41 11.26 4.41
CA LEU A 115 7.64 11.45 3.65
C LEU A 115 7.35 11.67 2.17
N GLY A 116 6.46 10.87 1.58
CA GLY A 116 6.08 11.02 0.19
C GLY A 116 5.44 12.38 -0.09
N PHE A 117 4.56 12.82 0.80
CA PHE A 117 3.95 14.14 0.71
C PHE A 117 5.01 15.24 0.81
N ALA A 118 5.91 15.15 1.78
CA ALA A 118 6.96 16.15 1.98
C ALA A 118 7.91 16.24 0.79
N LEU A 119 8.31 15.09 0.23
CA LEU A 119 9.19 15.06 -0.94
C LEU A 119 8.52 15.69 -2.16
N ALA A 120 7.26 15.38 -2.40
CA ALA A 120 6.51 15.97 -3.50
C ALA A 120 6.33 17.48 -3.31
N ALA A 121 6.02 17.90 -2.09
CA ALA A 121 5.88 19.33 -1.77
C ALA A 121 7.19 20.08 -1.97
N ALA A 122 8.33 19.47 -1.65
CA ALA A 122 9.64 20.08 -1.86
C ALA A 122 9.96 20.25 -3.34
N VAL A 123 9.50 19.33 -4.18
CA VAL A 123 9.77 19.39 -5.63
C VAL A 123 8.85 20.37 -6.33
N VAL A 124 7.55 20.40 -5.99
CA VAL A 124 6.56 21.23 -6.67
C VAL A 124 6.28 22.55 -5.98
N GLY A 125 6.62 22.61 -4.71
CA GLY A 125 6.41 23.81 -3.91
C GLY A 125 7.40 24.87 -4.23
#